data_ea2480e2c73deadd34d10be4ce8214cc
#
_entry.id   ea2480e2c73deadd34d10be4ce8214cc
#
_cell.length_a   1.000
_cell.length_b   1.000
_cell.length_c   1.000
_cell.angle_alpha   90.00
_cell.angle_beta   90.00
_cell.angle_gamma   90.00
#
_symmetry.space_group_name_H-M   'P 1'
#
loop_
_entity.id
_entity.type
_entity.pdbx_description
1 polymer ?
#
loop_
_entity_poly.entity_id
_entity_poly.type
_entity_poly.pdbx_seq_one_letter_code
_entity_poly.pdbx_strand_id
1 'polypeptide(L)'
;MFDKLDDILMRLEEVLNQLSEPDVAADAAKFQKLMKEQAELQPIADAYKDYKTQKQTIEESLMLLEEESDEEMREMLKEELSDAKKRVEELEQELKVLLLPKDPNDDKNVIVEFRAGAGGDEAALFTAEICRMYIKFAESRGWNTELTSADENGIGGFKDATLLINGAGAYSRMKYESGTHRVQRVPETESGGRIHTSTMTVAIMPEVDDVEVQIDPKDYKFDVFRASGNGGQCVNTTDSAVRLTHFPSGIVISCQDEKSQLKNKDKALKILRARLYDLEQQKQHDEMAELRKSQVGTGDRSEKIRTYNFPQGRVTDHRIKLTLYKLDAIMNGDLDEIIDSLIAADQAAKLSSMQEEA
;
A
#
# COMPACT_ATOMS: atom_id res chain seq x y z
N MET A 1 -4.92 16.07 -20.54
CA MET A 1 -4.26 14.77 -20.36
C MET A 1 -2.87 14.77 -21.00
N PHE A 2 -2.73 15.09 -22.28
CA PHE A 2 -1.45 15.03 -23.00
C PHE A 2 -0.40 16.05 -22.49
N ASP A 3 -0.79 17.24 -22.07
CA ASP A 3 0.13 18.22 -21.48
C ASP A 3 0.84 17.66 -20.23
N LYS A 4 0.14 16.89 -19.39
CA LYS A 4 0.74 16.22 -18.23
C LYS A 4 1.76 15.13 -18.62
N LEU A 5 1.58 14.48 -19.78
CA LEU A 5 2.50 13.45 -20.27
C LEU A 5 3.82 14.05 -20.78
N ASP A 6 3.77 15.22 -21.38
CA ASP A 6 4.99 15.96 -21.77
C ASP A 6 5.77 16.43 -20.55
N ASP A 7 5.08 16.90 -19.50
CA ASP A 7 5.71 17.23 -18.20
C ASP A 7 6.40 16.01 -17.58
N ILE A 8 5.80 14.83 -17.70
CA ILE A 8 6.38 13.56 -17.20
C ILE A 8 7.67 13.21 -17.96
N LEU A 9 7.69 13.39 -19.28
CA LEU A 9 8.92 13.18 -20.07
C LEU A 9 10.04 14.13 -19.64
N MET A 10 9.74 15.42 -19.47
CA MET A 10 10.72 16.40 -19.00
C MET A 10 11.23 16.03 -17.60
N ARG A 11 10.31 15.63 -16.71
CA ARG A 11 10.68 15.23 -15.35
C ARG A 11 11.58 14.01 -15.32
N LEU A 12 11.29 13.02 -16.17
CA LEU A 12 12.14 11.82 -16.30
C LEU A 12 13.57 12.20 -16.77
N GLU A 13 13.70 13.11 -17.75
CA GLU A 13 15.00 13.58 -18.19
C GLU A 13 15.76 14.32 -17.09
N GLU A 14 15.08 15.14 -16.28
CA GLU A 14 15.70 15.78 -15.13
C GLU A 14 16.19 14.76 -14.09
N VAL A 15 15.38 13.74 -13.79
CA VAL A 15 15.74 12.67 -12.84
C VAL A 15 16.95 11.89 -13.34
N LEU A 16 17.00 11.55 -14.63
CA LEU A 16 18.13 10.85 -15.24
C LEU A 16 19.41 11.69 -15.22
N ASN A 17 19.29 13.00 -15.47
CA ASN A 17 20.41 13.92 -15.36
C ASN A 17 20.92 14.03 -13.92
N GLN A 18 20.03 14.16 -12.94
CA GLN A 18 20.40 14.19 -11.52
C GLN A 18 21.05 12.89 -11.05
N LEU A 19 20.59 11.73 -11.52
CA LEU A 19 21.21 10.42 -11.22
C LEU A 19 22.62 10.30 -11.79
N SER A 20 22.94 11.06 -12.82
CA SER A 20 24.28 11.09 -13.45
C SER A 20 25.27 12.01 -12.72
N GLU A 21 24.79 12.81 -11.74
CA GLU A 21 25.65 13.72 -10.97
C GLU A 21 26.46 12.95 -9.90
N PRO A 22 27.77 13.18 -9.80
CA PRO A 22 28.64 12.50 -8.83
C PRO A 22 28.22 12.73 -7.37
N ASP A 23 27.67 13.90 -7.06
CA ASP A 23 27.22 14.28 -5.72
C ASP A 23 26.00 13.47 -5.27
N VAL A 24 25.13 13.10 -6.20
CA VAL A 24 23.94 12.27 -5.92
C VAL A 24 24.34 10.82 -5.66
N ALA A 25 25.35 10.31 -6.37
CA ALA A 25 25.87 8.98 -6.14
C ALA A 25 26.53 8.81 -4.74
N ALA A 26 26.98 9.91 -4.13
CA ALA A 26 27.54 9.93 -2.78
C ALA A 26 26.47 9.93 -1.66
N ASP A 27 25.23 10.38 -1.97
CA ASP A 27 24.11 10.42 -1.03
C ASP A 27 23.14 9.26 -1.32
N ALA A 28 23.28 8.18 -0.55
CA ALA A 28 22.48 6.96 -0.73
C ALA A 28 20.96 7.20 -0.63
N ALA A 29 20.51 8.10 0.27
CA ALA A 29 19.09 8.38 0.46
C ALA A 29 18.50 9.15 -0.74
N LYS A 30 19.24 10.15 -1.24
CA LYS A 30 18.84 10.92 -2.41
C LYS A 30 18.85 10.06 -3.68
N PHE A 31 19.88 9.21 -3.83
CA PHE A 31 19.99 8.27 -4.94
C PHE A 31 18.81 7.28 -4.97
N GLN A 32 18.50 6.67 -3.83
CA GLN A 32 17.38 5.74 -3.72
C GLN A 32 16.03 6.38 -4.05
N LYS A 33 15.81 7.62 -3.60
CA LYS A 33 14.59 8.38 -3.91
C LYS A 33 14.45 8.65 -5.41
N LEU A 34 15.53 9.09 -6.06
CA LEU A 34 15.52 9.35 -7.51
C LEU A 34 15.37 8.08 -8.34
N MET A 35 15.99 6.97 -7.92
CA MET A 35 15.81 5.66 -8.56
C MET A 35 14.37 5.17 -8.47
N LYS A 36 13.70 5.40 -7.33
CA LYS A 36 12.27 5.07 -7.18
C LYS A 36 11.41 5.93 -8.11
N GLU A 37 11.67 7.24 -8.15
CA GLU A 37 10.97 8.18 -9.04
C GLU A 37 11.17 7.79 -10.52
N GLN A 38 12.40 7.43 -10.93
CA GLN A 38 12.68 6.92 -12.27
C GLN A 38 11.86 5.65 -12.58
N ALA A 39 11.85 4.68 -11.68
CA ALA A 39 11.11 3.42 -11.87
C ALA A 39 9.59 3.65 -12.01
N GLU A 40 9.06 4.69 -11.39
CA GLU A 40 7.66 5.09 -11.50
C GLU A 40 7.34 5.79 -12.82
N LEU A 41 8.23 6.69 -13.29
CA LEU A 41 8.01 7.50 -14.50
C LEU A 41 8.36 6.76 -15.80
N GLN A 42 9.33 5.84 -15.76
CA GLN A 42 9.84 5.15 -16.95
C GLN A 42 8.74 4.43 -17.75
N PRO A 43 7.85 3.60 -17.15
CA PRO A 43 6.79 2.91 -17.90
C PRO A 43 5.83 3.88 -18.61
N ILE A 44 5.51 5.01 -17.96
CA ILE A 44 4.63 6.03 -18.53
C ILE A 44 5.30 6.70 -19.73
N ALA A 45 6.59 7.03 -19.58
CA ALA A 45 7.38 7.66 -20.63
C ALA A 45 7.54 6.75 -21.84
N ASP A 46 7.78 5.46 -21.63
CA ASP A 46 7.95 4.48 -22.71
C ASP A 46 6.64 4.26 -23.48
N ALA A 47 5.52 4.08 -22.78
CA ALA A 47 4.20 3.97 -23.40
C ALA A 47 3.83 5.24 -24.18
N TYR A 48 4.16 6.42 -23.65
CA TYR A 48 3.87 7.68 -24.32
C TYR A 48 4.77 7.92 -25.55
N LYS A 49 6.03 7.51 -25.52
CA LYS A 49 6.92 7.55 -26.69
C LYS A 49 6.40 6.62 -27.79
N ASP A 50 5.99 5.39 -27.46
CA ASP A 50 5.37 4.47 -28.40
C ASP A 50 4.10 5.08 -29.01
N TYR A 51 3.22 5.66 -28.17
CA TYR A 51 2.02 6.36 -28.64
C TYR A 51 2.33 7.49 -29.64
N LYS A 52 3.34 8.34 -29.38
CA LYS A 52 3.78 9.39 -30.32
C LYS A 52 4.28 8.78 -31.64
N THR A 53 5.07 7.72 -31.57
CA THR A 53 5.59 7.02 -32.73
C THR A 53 4.46 6.44 -33.58
N GLN A 54 3.49 5.76 -32.96
CA GLN A 54 2.36 5.19 -33.69
C GLN A 54 1.47 6.27 -34.31
N LYS A 55 1.27 7.40 -33.64
CA LYS A 55 0.56 8.55 -34.24
C LYS A 55 1.29 9.12 -35.46
N GLN A 56 2.59 9.25 -35.35
CA GLN A 56 3.40 9.70 -36.50
C GLN A 56 3.31 8.72 -37.67
N THR A 57 3.41 7.41 -37.40
CA THR A 57 3.23 6.36 -38.41
C THR A 57 1.86 6.47 -39.10
N ILE A 58 0.79 6.74 -38.35
CA ILE A 58 -0.57 6.96 -38.90
C ILE A 58 -0.58 8.16 -39.85
N GLU A 59 0.02 9.28 -39.46
CA GLU A 59 0.09 10.50 -40.29
C GLU A 59 0.91 10.26 -41.56
N GLU A 60 2.08 9.63 -41.44
CA GLU A 60 2.97 9.29 -42.56
C GLU A 60 2.31 8.29 -43.52
N SER A 61 1.69 7.23 -43.01
CA SER A 61 0.98 6.24 -43.84
C SER A 61 -0.24 6.83 -44.56
N LEU A 62 -0.95 7.79 -43.96
CA LEU A 62 -2.04 8.50 -44.61
C LEU A 62 -1.54 9.40 -45.75
N MET A 63 -0.43 10.13 -45.57
CA MET A 63 0.18 10.95 -46.63
C MET A 63 0.68 10.09 -47.79
N LEU A 64 1.37 8.97 -47.48
CA LEU A 64 1.85 8.05 -48.50
C LEU A 64 0.70 7.39 -49.27
N LEU A 65 -0.44 7.06 -48.62
CA LEU A 65 -1.61 6.51 -49.29
C LEU A 65 -2.25 7.46 -50.32
N GLU A 66 -2.09 8.77 -50.16
CA GLU A 66 -2.57 9.78 -51.13
C GLU A 66 -1.67 9.90 -52.35
N GLU A 67 -0.34 9.68 -52.19
CA GLU A 67 0.64 9.84 -53.25
C GLU A 67 0.94 8.53 -54.00
N GLU A 68 0.74 7.36 -53.35
CA GLU A 68 1.10 6.05 -53.89
C GLU A 68 0.07 5.54 -54.92
N SER A 69 0.54 5.07 -56.06
CA SER A 69 -0.29 4.53 -57.16
C SER A 69 -0.20 3.01 -57.30
N ASP A 70 0.79 2.37 -56.65
CA ASP A 70 0.97 0.92 -56.67
C ASP A 70 0.00 0.23 -55.71
N GLU A 71 -0.77 -0.73 -56.22
CA GLU A 71 -1.87 -1.38 -55.48
C GLU A 71 -1.34 -2.29 -54.35
N GLU A 72 -0.18 -2.97 -54.57
CA GLU A 72 0.47 -3.80 -53.54
C GLU A 72 1.00 -2.92 -52.37
N MET A 73 1.63 -1.80 -52.69
CA MET A 73 2.15 -0.86 -51.70
C MET A 73 0.99 -0.21 -50.91
N ARG A 74 -0.12 0.09 -51.59
CA ARG A 74 -1.33 0.62 -50.92
C ARG A 74 -1.98 -0.37 -49.98
N GLU A 75 -1.96 -1.67 -50.29
CA GLU A 75 -2.47 -2.70 -49.35
C GLU A 75 -1.55 -2.81 -48.14
N MET A 76 -0.24 -2.81 -48.26
CA MET A 76 0.70 -2.80 -47.15
C MET A 76 0.51 -1.57 -46.25
N LEU A 77 0.38 -0.38 -46.82
CA LEU A 77 0.13 0.85 -46.06
C LEU A 77 -1.21 0.83 -45.31
N LYS A 78 -2.25 0.21 -45.89
CA LYS A 78 -3.54 0.05 -45.17
C LYS A 78 -3.46 -0.93 -44.01
N GLU A 79 -2.68 -1.99 -44.15
CA GLU A 79 -2.45 -2.96 -43.07
C GLU A 79 -1.65 -2.29 -41.94
N GLU A 80 -0.55 -1.59 -42.25
CA GLU A 80 0.23 -0.82 -41.30
C GLU A 80 -0.62 0.25 -40.57
N LEU A 81 -1.45 0.98 -41.30
CA LEU A 81 -2.38 1.97 -40.75
C LEU A 81 -3.39 1.31 -39.79
N SER A 82 -3.90 0.13 -40.14
CA SER A 82 -4.84 -0.61 -39.29
C SER A 82 -4.18 -1.05 -37.99
N ASP A 83 -2.96 -1.57 -38.06
CA ASP A 83 -2.24 -2.04 -36.89
C ASP A 83 -1.78 -0.88 -36.01
N ALA A 84 -1.29 0.22 -36.57
CA ALA A 84 -0.95 1.42 -35.86
C ALA A 84 -2.16 2.03 -35.11
N LYS A 85 -3.34 2.04 -35.74
CA LYS A 85 -4.57 2.51 -35.09
C LYS A 85 -4.98 1.65 -33.89
N LYS A 86 -4.93 0.32 -34.05
CA LYS A 86 -5.23 -0.59 -32.92
C LYS A 86 -4.24 -0.37 -31.78
N ARG A 87 -2.94 -0.23 -32.13
CA ARG A 87 -1.90 0.01 -31.11
C ARG A 87 -2.08 1.33 -30.38
N VAL A 88 -2.51 2.38 -31.08
CA VAL A 88 -2.86 3.67 -30.47
C VAL A 88 -4.01 3.53 -29.48
N GLU A 89 -5.07 2.79 -29.82
CA GLU A 89 -6.19 2.55 -28.91
C GLU A 89 -5.77 1.76 -27.66
N GLU A 90 -4.92 0.74 -27.82
CA GLU A 90 -4.35 -0.02 -26.69
C GLU A 90 -3.51 0.88 -25.79
N LEU A 91 -2.61 1.68 -26.38
CA LEU A 91 -1.73 2.59 -25.65
C LEU A 91 -2.50 3.70 -24.92
N GLU A 92 -3.60 4.19 -25.50
CA GLU A 92 -4.49 5.15 -24.82
C GLU A 92 -5.12 4.55 -23.55
N GLN A 93 -5.50 3.27 -23.57
CA GLN A 93 -6.01 2.59 -22.38
C GLN A 93 -4.91 2.31 -21.39
N GLU A 94 -3.75 1.85 -21.85
CA GLU A 94 -2.57 1.61 -21.01
C GLU A 94 -2.11 2.90 -20.31
N LEU A 95 -1.99 4.00 -21.02
CA LEU A 95 -1.65 5.31 -20.46
C LEU A 95 -2.67 5.79 -19.42
N LYS A 96 -3.97 5.58 -19.65
CA LYS A 96 -4.99 5.91 -18.67
C LYS A 96 -4.78 5.12 -17.36
N VAL A 97 -4.45 3.84 -17.45
CA VAL A 97 -4.17 2.98 -16.28
C VAL A 97 -2.89 3.41 -15.57
N LEU A 98 -1.81 3.69 -16.35
CA LEU A 98 -0.51 4.12 -15.79
C LEU A 98 -0.58 5.48 -15.09
N LEU A 99 -1.49 6.36 -15.50
CA LEU A 99 -1.72 7.66 -14.88
C LEU A 99 -2.62 7.61 -13.64
N LEU A 100 -3.19 6.46 -13.29
CA LEU A 100 -3.94 6.33 -12.05
C LEU A 100 -3.01 6.57 -10.84
N PRO A 101 -3.48 7.28 -9.82
CA PRO A 101 -2.69 7.50 -8.63
C PRO A 101 -2.37 6.15 -7.98
N LYS A 102 -1.07 5.85 -7.86
CA LYS A 102 -0.57 4.67 -7.16
C LYS A 102 -0.69 4.89 -5.65
N ASP A 103 -1.06 3.85 -4.94
CA ASP A 103 -1.03 3.87 -3.47
C ASP A 103 0.44 3.90 -3.01
N PRO A 104 0.86 4.85 -2.17
CA PRO A 104 2.24 4.93 -1.69
C PRO A 104 2.68 3.69 -0.90
N ASN A 105 1.72 2.87 -0.46
CA ASN A 105 1.99 1.64 0.27
C ASN A 105 2.15 0.41 -0.63
N ASP A 106 1.90 0.52 -1.95
CA ASP A 106 1.89 -0.63 -2.87
C ASP A 106 3.20 -1.43 -2.89
N ASP A 107 4.35 -0.79 -2.65
CA ASP A 107 5.67 -1.42 -2.61
C ASP A 107 6.03 -2.03 -1.24
N LYS A 108 5.22 -1.78 -0.21
CA LYS A 108 5.51 -2.21 1.16
C LYS A 108 5.24 -3.69 1.39
N ASN A 109 5.87 -4.22 2.42
CA ASN A 109 5.52 -5.51 2.99
C ASN A 109 4.13 -5.47 3.63
N VAL A 110 3.58 -6.62 3.91
CA VAL A 110 2.20 -6.75 4.38
C VAL A 110 2.13 -7.46 5.71
N ILE A 111 1.36 -6.90 6.62
CA ILE A 111 0.90 -7.55 7.84
C ILE A 111 -0.54 -8.01 7.60
N VAL A 112 -0.77 -9.33 7.67
CA VAL A 112 -2.09 -9.94 7.54
C VAL A 112 -2.57 -10.40 8.89
N GLU A 113 -3.63 -9.82 9.40
CA GLU A 113 -4.28 -10.24 10.63
C GLU A 113 -5.52 -11.07 10.31
N PHE A 114 -5.59 -12.23 10.92
CA PHE A 114 -6.71 -13.16 10.80
C PHE A 114 -7.47 -13.22 12.11
N ARG A 115 -8.79 -13.23 12.04
CA ARG A 115 -9.62 -13.40 13.21
C ARG A 115 -10.81 -14.29 12.91
N ALA A 116 -11.01 -15.31 13.71
CA ALA A 116 -12.19 -16.17 13.65
C ALA A 116 -13.45 -15.35 14.01
N GLY A 117 -14.48 -15.45 13.18
CA GLY A 117 -15.76 -14.78 13.36
C GLY A 117 -16.83 -15.73 13.90
N ALA A 118 -18.02 -15.67 13.30
CA ALA A 118 -19.14 -16.51 13.69
C ALA A 118 -18.92 -17.97 13.23
N GLY A 119 -18.95 -18.94 14.17
CA GLY A 119 -18.83 -20.37 13.85
C GLY A 119 -18.04 -21.19 14.87
N GLY A 120 -17.51 -20.56 15.91
CA GLY A 120 -16.76 -21.27 16.97
C GLY A 120 -15.50 -21.97 16.42
N ASP A 121 -15.32 -23.23 16.78
CA ASP A 121 -14.15 -24.02 16.37
C ASP A 121 -14.00 -24.17 14.85
N GLU A 122 -15.11 -24.28 14.13
CA GLU A 122 -15.11 -24.32 12.66
C GLU A 122 -14.57 -23.03 12.03
N ALA A 123 -14.91 -21.88 12.59
CA ALA A 123 -14.36 -20.61 12.15
C ALA A 123 -12.84 -20.54 12.39
N ALA A 124 -12.37 -21.07 13.52
CA ALA A 124 -10.94 -21.13 13.83
C ALA A 124 -10.18 -22.10 12.89
N LEU A 125 -10.73 -23.25 12.56
CA LEU A 125 -10.16 -24.17 11.57
C LEU A 125 -10.08 -23.54 10.19
N PHE A 126 -11.16 -22.88 9.76
CA PHE A 126 -11.18 -22.17 8.49
C PHE A 126 -10.15 -21.02 8.45
N THR A 127 -9.96 -20.31 9.57
CA THR A 127 -8.93 -19.27 9.70
C THR A 127 -7.52 -19.84 9.46
N ALA A 128 -7.21 -20.99 10.03
CA ALA A 128 -5.92 -21.66 9.79
C ALA A 128 -5.74 -22.11 8.33
N GLU A 129 -6.82 -22.52 7.67
CA GLU A 129 -6.79 -22.90 6.25
C GLU A 129 -6.56 -21.69 5.34
N ILE A 130 -7.23 -20.57 5.59
CA ILE A 130 -7.01 -19.32 4.83
C ILE A 130 -5.59 -18.77 5.07
N CYS A 131 -5.09 -18.83 6.30
CA CYS A 131 -3.69 -18.47 6.58
C CYS A 131 -2.72 -19.31 5.73
N ARG A 132 -2.92 -20.64 5.69
CA ARG A 132 -2.12 -21.56 4.87
C ARG A 132 -2.25 -21.28 3.36
N MET A 133 -3.44 -20.93 2.90
CA MET A 133 -3.68 -20.52 1.51
C MET A 133 -2.82 -19.30 1.13
N TYR A 134 -2.76 -18.29 2.00
CA TYR A 134 -1.94 -17.09 1.74
C TYR A 134 -0.44 -17.36 1.84
N ILE A 135 0.00 -18.24 2.73
CA ILE A 135 1.40 -18.68 2.77
C ILE A 135 1.79 -19.32 1.43
N LYS A 136 0.98 -20.25 0.91
CA LYS A 136 1.24 -20.88 -0.38
C LYS A 136 1.21 -19.91 -1.55
N PHE A 137 0.29 -18.94 -1.53
CA PHE A 137 0.25 -17.88 -2.52
C PHE A 137 1.53 -17.03 -2.47
N ALA A 138 1.97 -16.61 -1.30
CA ALA A 138 3.21 -15.87 -1.11
C ALA A 138 4.44 -16.66 -1.59
N GLU A 139 4.53 -17.95 -1.24
CA GLU A 139 5.59 -18.86 -1.70
C GLU A 139 5.65 -18.95 -3.23
N SER A 140 4.48 -19.06 -3.90
CA SER A 140 4.41 -19.10 -5.37
C SER A 140 4.95 -17.83 -6.04
N ARG A 141 4.94 -16.71 -5.32
CA ARG A 141 5.46 -15.41 -5.76
C ARG A 141 6.91 -15.16 -5.33
N GLY A 142 7.52 -16.09 -4.61
CA GLY A 142 8.86 -15.92 -4.05
C GLY A 142 8.92 -14.94 -2.88
N TRP A 143 7.80 -14.65 -2.24
CA TRP A 143 7.74 -13.82 -1.04
C TRP A 143 8.02 -14.65 0.20
N ASN A 144 8.72 -14.05 1.16
CA ASN A 144 8.97 -14.69 2.45
C ASN A 144 7.79 -14.46 3.41
N THR A 145 7.41 -15.50 4.14
CA THR A 145 6.33 -15.42 5.12
C THR A 145 6.82 -15.78 6.51
N GLU A 146 6.34 -15.05 7.52
CA GLU A 146 6.62 -15.30 8.91
C GLU A 146 5.32 -15.22 9.73
N LEU A 147 4.97 -16.31 10.40
CA LEU A 147 3.84 -16.33 11.33
C LEU A 147 4.30 -15.72 12.66
N THR A 148 3.98 -14.47 12.88
CA THR A 148 4.45 -13.69 14.03
C THR A 148 3.71 -14.05 15.32
N SER A 149 2.40 -14.34 15.22
CA SER A 149 1.58 -14.79 16.35
C SER A 149 0.45 -15.68 15.88
N ALA A 150 0.05 -16.65 16.72
CA ALA A 150 -1.12 -17.47 16.52
C ALA A 150 -1.70 -17.89 17.87
N ASP A 151 -3.01 -17.66 18.08
CA ASP A 151 -3.79 -18.18 19.21
C ASP A 151 -4.56 -19.43 18.74
N GLU A 152 -4.04 -20.60 19.09
CA GLU A 152 -4.60 -21.90 18.68
C GLU A 152 -5.72 -22.35 19.61
N ASN A 153 -6.77 -22.97 19.03
CA ASN A 153 -7.90 -23.50 19.78
C ASN A 153 -7.72 -24.95 20.27
N GLY A 154 -6.52 -25.51 20.20
CA GLY A 154 -6.22 -26.89 20.64
C GLY A 154 -6.61 -28.02 19.67
N ILE A 155 -7.32 -27.71 18.58
CA ILE A 155 -7.66 -28.66 17.48
C ILE A 155 -7.02 -28.24 16.14
N GLY A 156 -6.03 -27.33 16.18
CA GLY A 156 -5.28 -26.88 15.01
C GLY A 156 -5.91 -25.71 14.27
N GLY A 157 -6.94 -25.08 14.81
CA GLY A 157 -7.53 -23.84 14.30
C GLY A 157 -6.93 -22.60 14.98
N PHE A 158 -6.98 -21.46 14.32
CA PHE A 158 -6.54 -20.16 14.84
C PHE A 158 -7.74 -19.29 15.20
N LYS A 159 -7.79 -18.82 16.47
CA LYS A 159 -8.75 -17.78 16.88
C LYS A 159 -8.33 -16.43 16.35
N ASP A 160 -7.07 -16.11 16.54
CA ASP A 160 -6.38 -14.95 15.99
C ASP A 160 -5.00 -15.38 15.50
N ALA A 161 -4.54 -14.82 14.38
CA ALA A 161 -3.19 -15.04 13.88
C ALA A 161 -2.69 -13.81 13.13
N THR A 162 -1.38 -13.62 13.12
CA THR A 162 -0.72 -12.53 12.38
C THR A 162 0.39 -13.11 11.52
N LEU A 163 0.31 -12.86 10.22
CA LEU A 163 1.26 -13.30 9.21
C LEU A 163 1.94 -12.07 8.60
N LEU A 164 3.26 -12.03 8.63
CA LEU A 164 4.06 -11.05 7.91
C LEU A 164 4.44 -11.63 6.54
N ILE A 165 4.21 -10.89 5.47
CA ILE A 165 4.58 -11.24 4.10
C ILE A 165 5.57 -10.19 3.58
N ASN A 166 6.82 -10.63 3.38
CA ASN A 166 7.92 -9.80 2.91
C ASN A 166 8.16 -10.04 1.42
N GLY A 167 7.86 -9.03 0.61
CA GLY A 167 8.05 -9.12 -0.83
C GLY A 167 7.70 -7.83 -1.56
N ALA A 168 8.43 -7.53 -2.62
CA ALA A 168 8.16 -6.36 -3.43
C ALA A 168 6.74 -6.42 -4.04
N GLY A 169 5.96 -5.38 -3.83
CA GLY A 169 4.59 -5.31 -4.32
C GLY A 169 3.58 -6.23 -3.61
N ALA A 170 3.93 -6.79 -2.45
CA ALA A 170 3.04 -7.67 -1.72
C ALA A 170 1.74 -6.96 -1.30
N TYR A 171 1.83 -5.72 -0.81
CA TYR A 171 0.66 -4.94 -0.44
C TYR A 171 -0.25 -4.63 -1.62
N SER A 172 0.30 -4.32 -2.79
CA SER A 172 -0.49 -3.99 -4.00
C SER A 172 -1.46 -5.08 -4.41
N ARG A 173 -1.12 -6.35 -4.14
CA ARG A 173 -1.97 -7.50 -4.44
C ARG A 173 -2.84 -7.93 -3.27
N MET A 174 -2.26 -7.96 -2.07
CA MET A 174 -2.96 -8.44 -0.88
C MET A 174 -4.03 -7.49 -0.36
N LYS A 175 -3.94 -6.18 -0.61
CA LYS A 175 -4.93 -5.18 -0.15
C LYS A 175 -6.38 -5.51 -0.54
N TYR A 176 -6.58 -6.26 -1.61
CA TYR A 176 -7.90 -6.70 -2.07
C TYR A 176 -8.46 -7.91 -1.30
N GLU A 177 -7.69 -8.52 -0.42
CA GLU A 177 -8.09 -9.68 0.36
C GLU A 177 -8.70 -9.31 1.73
N SER A 178 -8.71 -8.02 2.09
CA SER A 178 -9.28 -7.52 3.34
C SER A 178 -10.80 -7.64 3.36
N GLY A 179 -11.34 -8.10 4.50
CA GLY A 179 -12.79 -8.21 4.73
C GLY A 179 -13.22 -9.54 5.35
N THR A 180 -14.52 -9.83 5.27
CA THR A 180 -15.12 -11.03 5.84
C THR A 180 -15.17 -12.17 4.81
N HIS A 181 -14.51 -13.27 5.10
CA HIS A 181 -14.53 -14.52 4.33
C HIS A 181 -15.53 -15.50 4.94
N ARG A 182 -16.36 -16.11 4.10
CA ARG A 182 -17.42 -17.02 4.53
C ARG A 182 -17.20 -18.41 3.97
N VAL A 183 -17.25 -19.43 4.82
CA VAL A 183 -17.20 -20.84 4.43
C VAL A 183 -18.56 -21.50 4.57
N GLN A 184 -18.88 -22.39 3.64
CA GLN A 184 -20.05 -23.27 3.66
C GLN A 184 -19.56 -24.71 3.45
N ARG A 185 -19.56 -25.50 4.52
CA ARG A 185 -19.20 -26.92 4.49
C ARG A 185 -19.84 -27.65 5.67
N VAL A 186 -19.77 -28.98 5.65
CA VAL A 186 -20.02 -29.79 6.84
C VAL A 186 -18.77 -29.72 7.71
N PRO A 187 -18.83 -29.12 8.93
CA PRO A 187 -17.67 -29.03 9.82
C PRO A 187 -17.13 -30.40 10.19
N GLU A 188 -15.83 -30.54 10.41
CA GLU A 188 -15.23 -31.75 10.99
C GLU A 188 -15.75 -32.04 12.41
N THR A 189 -16.23 -31.04 13.10
CA THR A 189 -16.80 -31.08 14.44
C THR A 189 -18.28 -31.47 14.46
N GLU A 190 -18.93 -31.61 13.30
CA GLU A 190 -20.38 -31.88 13.17
C GLU A 190 -20.65 -33.37 12.92
N SER A 191 -21.35 -34.03 13.83
CA SER A 191 -21.72 -35.46 13.71
C SER A 191 -22.96 -35.72 12.86
N GLY A 192 -23.78 -34.66 12.60
CA GLY A 192 -25.07 -34.79 11.91
C GLY A 192 -25.03 -34.53 10.40
N GLY A 193 -23.85 -34.30 9.83
CA GLY A 193 -23.67 -34.06 8.38
C GLY A 193 -24.34 -32.79 7.86
N ARG A 194 -24.68 -31.81 8.70
CA ARG A 194 -25.33 -30.56 8.32
C ARG A 194 -24.31 -29.58 7.80
N ILE A 195 -24.65 -28.87 6.71
CA ILE A 195 -23.84 -27.76 6.21
C ILE A 195 -23.96 -26.56 7.15
N HIS A 196 -22.84 -26.13 7.72
CA HIS A 196 -22.75 -24.91 8.51
C HIS A 196 -22.16 -23.78 7.69
N THR A 197 -22.44 -22.57 8.13
CA THR A 197 -21.87 -21.34 7.58
C THR A 197 -21.07 -20.65 8.68
N SER A 198 -19.75 -20.59 8.48
CA SER A 198 -18.83 -19.94 9.39
C SER A 198 -18.15 -18.77 8.70
N THR A 199 -17.64 -17.83 9.47
CA THR A 199 -16.94 -16.62 8.97
C THR A 199 -15.64 -16.42 9.70
N MET A 200 -14.72 -15.80 9.01
CA MET A 200 -13.50 -15.20 9.55
C MET A 200 -13.24 -13.85 8.89
N THR A 201 -12.44 -13.03 9.49
CA THR A 201 -12.08 -11.72 8.97
C THR A 201 -10.59 -11.64 8.70
N VAL A 202 -10.22 -10.94 7.63
CA VAL A 202 -8.85 -10.65 7.25
C VAL A 202 -8.66 -9.14 7.24
N ALA A 203 -7.67 -8.63 7.96
CA ALA A 203 -7.21 -7.26 7.85
C ALA A 203 -5.84 -7.26 7.17
N ILE A 204 -5.68 -6.38 6.19
CA ILE A 204 -4.45 -6.21 5.42
C ILE A 204 -3.89 -4.83 5.73
N MET A 205 -2.70 -4.80 6.33
CA MET A 205 -2.06 -3.55 6.70
C MET A 205 -0.67 -3.47 6.06
N PRO A 206 -0.25 -2.28 5.59
CA PRO A 206 1.12 -2.11 5.16
C PRO A 206 2.05 -2.14 6.37
N GLU A 207 3.25 -2.70 6.20
CA GLU A 207 4.30 -2.56 7.21
C GLU A 207 4.71 -1.08 7.30
N VAL A 208 4.76 -0.56 8.51
CA VAL A 208 5.10 0.83 8.78
C VAL A 208 6.55 0.91 9.21
N ASP A 209 7.30 1.82 8.60
CA ASP A 209 8.67 2.10 8.98
C ASP A 209 8.74 2.70 10.40
N ASP A 210 9.84 2.49 11.08
CA ASP A 210 10.10 3.09 12.39
C ASP A 210 10.02 4.62 12.33
N VAL A 211 9.39 5.21 13.33
CA VAL A 211 9.23 6.67 13.42
C VAL A 211 10.58 7.33 13.67
N GLU A 212 11.10 8.04 12.70
CA GLU A 212 12.23 8.95 12.89
C GLU A 212 11.72 10.37 13.16
N VAL A 213 11.96 10.86 14.39
CA VAL A 213 11.64 12.25 14.76
C VAL A 213 12.84 13.15 14.49
N GLN A 214 12.75 13.92 13.42
CA GLN A 214 13.70 15.00 13.13
C GLN A 214 13.16 16.32 13.69
N ILE A 215 13.97 17.02 14.48
CA ILE A 215 13.61 18.31 15.08
C ILE A 215 14.45 19.40 14.39
N ASP A 216 13.80 20.27 13.61
CA ASP A 216 14.49 21.42 13.05
C ASP A 216 14.72 22.48 14.16
N PRO A 217 15.92 23.05 14.29
CA PRO A 217 16.20 24.16 15.19
C PRO A 217 15.30 25.39 15.03
N LYS A 218 14.64 25.55 13.89
CA LYS A 218 13.69 26.63 13.62
C LYS A 218 12.31 26.41 14.24
N ASP A 219 11.97 25.17 14.58
CA ASP A 219 10.64 24.76 15.04
C ASP A 219 10.47 24.93 16.55
N TYR A 220 11.54 25.29 17.28
CA TYR A 220 11.46 25.49 18.72
C TYR A 220 12.21 26.72 19.19
N LYS A 221 11.76 27.26 20.33
CA LYS A 221 12.41 28.39 21.02
C LYS A 221 12.69 28.05 22.46
N PHE A 222 13.87 28.51 22.92
CA PHE A 222 14.22 28.50 24.34
C PHE A 222 13.99 29.88 24.96
N ASP A 223 13.24 29.90 26.06
CA ASP A 223 13.14 31.03 26.97
C ASP A 223 13.85 30.63 28.27
N VAL A 224 14.69 31.49 28.81
CA VAL A 224 15.41 31.24 30.05
C VAL A 224 14.77 32.04 31.17
N PHE A 225 14.73 31.44 32.35
CA PHE A 225 14.15 32.08 33.53
C PHE A 225 14.83 31.59 34.81
N ARG A 226 14.54 32.22 35.95
CA ARG A 226 15.08 31.82 37.26
C ARG A 226 14.35 30.60 37.75
N ALA A 227 15.11 29.61 38.24
CA ALA A 227 14.54 28.43 38.83
C ALA A 227 13.77 28.80 40.11
N SER A 228 12.63 28.18 40.29
CA SER A 228 11.80 28.33 41.53
C SER A 228 11.99 27.11 42.43
N GLY A 229 12.20 27.32 43.71
CA GLY A 229 12.31 26.24 44.71
C GLY A 229 13.15 26.62 45.92
N ASN A 230 13.26 25.70 46.91
CA ASN A 230 14.09 25.86 48.10
C ASN A 230 15.55 25.79 47.70
N GLY A 231 16.27 26.93 47.67
CA GLY A 231 17.69 26.99 47.28
C GLY A 231 18.37 28.25 47.80
N GLY A 232 19.70 28.22 47.77
CA GLY A 232 20.56 29.33 48.15
C GLY A 232 20.72 30.36 47.00
N GLN A 233 21.77 31.23 47.11
CA GLN A 233 22.02 32.32 46.16
C GLN A 233 22.08 31.87 44.68
N CYS A 234 22.54 30.67 44.40
CA CYS A 234 22.64 30.14 43.03
C CYS A 234 21.28 29.97 42.34
N VAL A 235 20.25 29.56 43.07
CA VAL A 235 18.87 29.36 42.51
C VAL A 235 18.17 30.69 42.28
N ASN A 236 18.43 31.68 43.17
CA ASN A 236 17.72 32.94 43.15
C ASN A 236 18.37 34.02 42.23
N THR A 237 19.62 33.84 41.84
CA THR A 237 20.38 34.85 41.07
C THR A 237 20.71 34.43 39.66
N THR A 238 20.74 33.12 39.35
CA THR A 238 21.15 32.61 38.03
C THR A 238 19.96 32.14 37.21
N ASP A 239 19.85 32.58 35.95
CA ASP A 239 18.83 32.12 34.99
C ASP A 239 19.21 30.74 34.45
N SER A 240 19.09 29.72 35.29
CA SER A 240 19.45 28.33 34.93
C SER A 240 18.28 27.51 34.39
N ALA A 241 17.03 27.89 34.69
CA ALA A 241 15.86 27.21 34.21
C ALA A 241 15.54 27.56 32.73
N VAL A 242 15.06 26.59 32.00
CA VAL A 242 14.77 26.70 30.57
C VAL A 242 13.34 26.26 30.29
N ARG A 243 12.66 27.06 29.49
CA ARG A 243 11.37 26.69 28.86
C ARG A 243 11.61 26.54 27.38
N LEU A 244 11.31 25.35 26.86
CA LEU A 244 11.32 25.06 25.45
C LEU A 244 9.88 25.05 24.94
N THR A 245 9.59 25.82 23.90
CA THR A 245 8.29 25.82 23.21
C THR A 245 8.51 25.34 21.79
N HIS A 246 7.84 24.26 21.42
CA HIS A 246 7.84 23.71 20.07
C HIS A 246 6.60 24.23 19.33
N PHE A 247 6.81 24.98 18.23
CA PHE A 247 5.72 25.69 17.55
C PHE A 247 4.74 24.76 16.82
N PRO A 248 5.18 23.76 16.02
CA PRO A 248 4.25 22.95 15.27
C PRO A 248 3.32 22.09 16.13
N SER A 249 3.84 21.54 17.25
CA SER A 249 3.03 20.69 18.15
C SER A 249 2.42 21.42 19.34
N GLY A 250 2.83 22.67 19.60
CA GLY A 250 2.40 23.43 20.77
C GLY A 250 2.94 22.91 22.12
N ILE A 251 3.87 21.93 22.10
CA ILE A 251 4.41 21.34 23.31
C ILE A 251 5.32 22.35 24.01
N VAL A 252 5.06 22.56 25.31
CA VAL A 252 5.88 23.39 26.19
C VAL A 252 6.51 22.51 27.27
N ILE A 253 7.84 22.62 27.41
CA ILE A 253 8.63 21.84 28.38
C ILE A 253 9.44 22.81 29.22
N SER A 254 9.34 22.69 30.54
CA SER A 254 10.13 23.46 31.48
C SER A 254 11.09 22.53 32.22
N CYS A 255 12.39 22.85 32.20
CA CYS A 255 13.45 22.11 32.90
C CYS A 255 14.20 23.06 33.83
N GLN A 256 14.25 22.69 35.11
CA GLN A 256 14.94 23.46 36.15
C GLN A 256 15.73 22.58 37.16
N ASP A 257 15.94 21.29 36.79
CA ASP A 257 16.49 20.30 37.71
C ASP A 257 18.00 20.43 37.89
N GLU A 258 18.69 20.91 36.85
CA GLU A 258 20.13 21.04 36.83
C GLU A 258 20.59 22.49 37.13
N LYS A 259 21.76 22.63 37.76
CA LYS A 259 22.37 23.94 38.01
C LYS A 259 22.88 24.62 36.74
N SER A 260 23.07 23.89 35.67
CA SER A 260 23.58 24.37 34.38
C SER A 260 22.46 24.57 33.38
N GLN A 261 22.34 25.77 32.83
CA GLN A 261 21.42 26.11 31.76
C GLN A 261 21.57 25.21 30.54
N LEU A 262 22.84 24.89 30.17
CA LEU A 262 23.13 24.02 29.01
C LEU A 262 22.58 22.61 29.22
N LYS A 263 22.78 22.02 30.42
CA LYS A 263 22.25 20.71 30.75
C LYS A 263 20.71 20.71 30.75
N ASN A 264 20.07 21.78 31.21
CA ASN A 264 18.60 21.93 31.16
C ASN A 264 18.11 22.05 29.72
N LYS A 265 18.82 22.72 28.81
CA LYS A 265 18.49 22.74 27.37
C LYS A 265 18.57 21.37 26.73
N ASP A 266 19.65 20.61 26.98
CA ASP A 266 19.83 19.25 26.45
C ASP A 266 18.75 18.31 26.99
N LYS A 267 18.39 18.44 28.28
CA LYS A 267 17.33 17.65 28.89
C LYS A 267 15.97 17.98 28.28
N ALA A 268 15.67 19.26 28.06
CA ALA A 268 14.44 19.70 27.44
C ALA A 268 14.30 19.16 26.00
N LEU A 269 15.38 19.14 25.21
CA LEU A 269 15.40 18.55 23.87
C LEU A 269 15.18 17.04 23.89
N LYS A 270 15.78 16.33 24.85
CA LYS A 270 15.53 14.89 25.01
C LYS A 270 14.07 14.59 25.33
N ILE A 271 13.47 15.38 26.22
CA ILE A 271 12.05 15.26 26.59
C ILE A 271 11.17 15.61 25.37
N LEU A 272 11.53 16.63 24.59
CA LEU A 272 10.80 16.99 23.38
C LEU A 272 10.81 15.83 22.38
N ARG A 273 11.98 15.22 22.11
CA ARG A 273 12.09 14.05 21.24
C ARG A 273 11.18 12.91 21.68
N ALA A 274 11.23 12.56 22.96
CA ALA A 274 10.39 11.50 23.51
C ALA A 274 8.90 11.81 23.30
N ARG A 275 8.46 13.03 23.63
CA ARG A 275 7.05 13.42 23.46
C ARG A 275 6.60 13.48 22.01
N LEU A 276 7.46 13.94 21.10
CA LEU A 276 7.15 13.95 19.67
C LEU A 276 7.09 12.53 19.12
N TYR A 277 8.00 11.66 19.55
CA TYR A 277 7.97 10.24 19.22
C TYR A 277 6.66 9.57 19.68
N ASP A 278 6.30 9.77 20.95
CA ASP A 278 5.05 9.22 21.51
C ASP A 278 3.82 9.74 20.73
N LEU A 279 3.80 11.03 20.38
CA LEU A 279 2.71 11.64 19.64
C LEU A 279 2.60 11.07 18.22
N GLU A 280 3.71 10.88 17.54
CA GLU A 280 3.71 10.33 16.17
C GLU A 280 3.37 8.84 16.19
N GLN A 281 3.89 8.08 17.17
CA GLN A 281 3.52 6.69 17.38
C GLN A 281 2.02 6.53 17.67
N GLN A 282 1.45 7.45 18.49
CA GLN A 282 0.00 7.44 18.76
C GLN A 282 -0.81 7.70 17.48
N LYS A 283 -0.41 8.66 16.65
CA LYS A 283 -1.09 8.93 15.39
C LYS A 283 -1.06 7.71 14.45
N GLN A 284 0.12 7.10 14.27
CA GLN A 284 0.23 5.89 13.47
C GLN A 284 -0.65 4.76 13.99
N HIS A 285 -0.67 4.58 15.32
CA HIS A 285 -1.52 3.57 15.95
C HIS A 285 -3.02 3.85 15.69
N ASP A 286 -3.44 5.10 15.82
CA ASP A 286 -4.83 5.50 15.58
C ASP A 286 -5.22 5.34 14.11
N GLU A 287 -4.35 5.70 13.16
CA GLU A 287 -4.54 5.50 11.73
C GLU A 287 -4.66 4.01 11.37
N MET A 288 -3.78 3.17 11.92
CA MET A 288 -3.82 1.72 11.72
C MET A 288 -5.07 1.09 12.36
N ALA A 289 -5.50 1.58 13.52
CA ALA A 289 -6.72 1.12 14.17
C ALA A 289 -7.97 1.48 13.36
N GLU A 290 -8.00 2.68 12.78
CA GLU A 290 -9.09 3.12 11.90
C GLU A 290 -9.12 2.31 10.60
N LEU A 291 -7.97 2.10 9.97
CA LEU A 291 -7.84 1.26 8.78
C LEU A 291 -8.33 -0.18 9.06
N ARG A 292 -7.87 -0.79 10.17
CA ARG A 292 -8.33 -2.12 10.59
C ARG A 292 -9.86 -2.16 10.78
N LYS A 293 -10.41 -1.15 11.45
CA LYS A 293 -11.85 -1.06 11.69
C LYS A 293 -12.66 -0.93 10.40
N SER A 294 -12.18 -0.18 9.43
CA SER A 294 -12.85 -0.02 8.13
C SER A 294 -12.86 -1.32 7.31
N GLN A 295 -11.81 -2.14 7.43
CA GLN A 295 -11.67 -3.38 6.68
C GLN A 295 -12.48 -4.55 7.27
N VAL A 296 -12.54 -4.67 8.61
CA VAL A 296 -13.05 -5.87 9.28
C VAL A 296 -14.56 -5.81 9.53
N GLY A 297 -15.17 -4.60 9.60
CA GLY A 297 -16.59 -4.45 9.93
C GLY A 297 -16.94 -5.11 11.25
N THR A 298 -18.10 -5.79 11.30
CA THR A 298 -18.55 -6.55 12.49
C THR A 298 -18.19 -8.05 12.40
N GLY A 299 -17.70 -8.53 11.25
CA GLY A 299 -17.47 -9.95 10.99
C GLY A 299 -18.74 -10.79 10.82
N ASP A 300 -19.88 -10.14 10.63
CA ASP A 300 -21.17 -10.81 10.44
C ASP A 300 -21.18 -11.56 9.06
N ARG A 301 -21.97 -12.62 8.99
CA ARG A 301 -22.19 -13.40 7.77
C ARG A 301 -22.76 -12.61 6.59
N SER A 302 -23.41 -11.48 6.87
CA SER A 302 -23.95 -10.56 5.86
C SER A 302 -22.86 -9.74 5.15
N GLU A 303 -21.77 -9.40 5.83
CA GLU A 303 -20.69 -8.52 5.35
C GLU A 303 -19.65 -9.24 4.47
N LYS A 304 -19.95 -10.47 4.06
CA LYS A 304 -19.04 -11.30 3.28
C LYS A 304 -18.53 -10.62 1.99
N ILE A 305 -17.24 -10.62 1.79
CA ILE A 305 -16.61 -10.28 0.51
C ILE A 305 -16.54 -11.51 -0.40
N ARG A 306 -16.23 -12.69 0.20
CA ARG A 306 -16.02 -13.93 -0.54
C ARG A 306 -16.67 -15.13 0.16
N THR A 307 -17.21 -16.07 -0.63
CA THR A 307 -17.79 -17.31 -0.11
C THR A 307 -17.09 -18.51 -0.72
N TYR A 308 -16.64 -19.41 0.14
CA TYR A 308 -16.03 -20.70 -0.18
C TYR A 308 -17.08 -21.80 0.06
N ASN A 309 -17.59 -22.37 -1.01
CA ASN A 309 -18.64 -23.39 -0.97
C ASN A 309 -18.05 -24.76 -1.31
N PHE A 310 -17.72 -25.53 -0.29
CA PHE A 310 -17.09 -26.85 -0.44
C PHE A 310 -17.98 -27.88 -1.12
N PRO A 311 -19.28 -28.03 -0.77
CA PRO A 311 -20.18 -28.98 -1.45
C PRO A 311 -20.29 -28.74 -2.95
N GLN A 312 -20.11 -27.51 -3.41
CA GLN A 312 -20.22 -27.15 -4.83
C GLN A 312 -18.86 -26.94 -5.50
N GLY A 313 -17.74 -27.08 -4.75
CA GLY A 313 -16.37 -26.87 -5.27
C GLY A 313 -16.14 -25.48 -5.84
N ARG A 314 -16.85 -24.45 -5.34
CA ARG A 314 -16.79 -23.10 -5.90
C ARG A 314 -16.43 -22.04 -4.91
N VAL A 315 -15.76 -20.99 -5.42
CA VAL A 315 -15.50 -19.74 -4.71
C VAL A 315 -16.22 -18.61 -5.44
N THR A 316 -16.91 -17.76 -4.69
CA THR A 316 -17.61 -16.58 -5.25
C THR A 316 -17.13 -15.32 -4.56
N ASP A 317 -16.53 -14.39 -5.30
CA ASP A 317 -16.28 -13.02 -4.83
C ASP A 317 -17.51 -12.15 -5.14
N HIS A 318 -18.10 -11.61 -4.07
CA HIS A 318 -19.36 -10.88 -4.15
C HIS A 318 -19.20 -9.44 -4.62
N ARG A 319 -18.00 -8.88 -4.51
CA ARG A 319 -17.70 -7.50 -4.91
C ARG A 319 -17.79 -7.32 -6.42
N ILE A 320 -17.26 -8.30 -7.17
CA ILE A 320 -17.24 -8.31 -8.64
C ILE A 320 -18.13 -9.39 -9.25
N LYS A 321 -18.89 -10.13 -8.41
CA LYS A 321 -19.77 -11.23 -8.82
C LYS A 321 -19.06 -12.36 -9.58
N LEU A 322 -17.75 -12.53 -9.36
CA LEU A 322 -16.95 -13.58 -9.98
C LEU A 322 -17.19 -14.91 -9.27
N THR A 323 -17.44 -15.96 -10.03
CA THR A 323 -17.60 -17.33 -9.50
C THR A 323 -16.67 -18.29 -10.23
N LEU A 324 -15.79 -18.97 -9.48
CA LEU A 324 -14.82 -19.94 -9.98
C LEU A 324 -15.09 -21.32 -9.37
N TYR A 325 -15.06 -22.35 -10.23
CA TYR A 325 -15.27 -23.74 -9.82
C TYR A 325 -13.95 -24.50 -9.63
N LYS A 326 -12.99 -23.85 -8.98
CA LYS A 326 -11.66 -24.41 -8.69
C LYS A 326 -11.25 -24.20 -7.22
N LEU A 327 -12.17 -24.51 -6.30
CA LEU A 327 -11.98 -24.30 -4.87
C LEU A 327 -10.66 -24.88 -4.36
N ASP A 328 -10.34 -26.13 -4.74
CA ASP A 328 -9.13 -26.82 -4.26
C ASP A 328 -7.84 -26.13 -4.72
N ALA A 329 -7.79 -25.63 -5.95
CA ALA A 329 -6.67 -24.87 -6.46
C ALA A 329 -6.52 -23.55 -5.68
N ILE A 330 -7.61 -22.85 -5.45
CA ILE A 330 -7.66 -21.59 -4.68
C ILE A 330 -7.15 -21.81 -3.26
N MET A 331 -7.63 -22.86 -2.56
CA MET A 331 -7.17 -23.21 -1.21
C MET A 331 -5.68 -23.65 -1.18
N ASN A 332 -5.12 -23.99 -2.32
CA ASN A 332 -3.69 -24.27 -2.51
C ASN A 332 -2.88 -23.05 -2.99
N GLY A 333 -3.46 -21.86 -3.01
CA GLY A 333 -2.76 -20.61 -3.28
C GLY A 333 -2.93 -20.04 -4.70
N ASP A 334 -3.79 -20.62 -5.57
CA ASP A 334 -4.10 -20.10 -6.90
C ASP A 334 -5.12 -18.93 -6.79
N LEU A 335 -4.63 -17.76 -6.38
CA LEU A 335 -5.44 -16.56 -6.17
C LEU A 335 -5.35 -15.55 -7.32
N ASP A 336 -4.48 -15.75 -8.29
CA ASP A 336 -4.16 -14.76 -9.30
C ASP A 336 -5.38 -14.28 -10.08
N GLU A 337 -6.20 -15.18 -10.57
CA GLU A 337 -7.39 -14.83 -11.36
C GLU A 337 -8.38 -13.96 -10.58
N ILE A 338 -8.52 -14.21 -9.27
CA ILE A 338 -9.39 -13.40 -8.40
C ILE A 338 -8.78 -12.02 -8.18
N ILE A 339 -7.51 -11.97 -7.82
CA ILE A 339 -6.81 -10.72 -7.51
C ILE A 339 -6.71 -9.84 -8.77
N ASP A 340 -6.34 -10.41 -9.91
CA ASP A 340 -6.25 -9.68 -11.18
C ASP A 340 -7.61 -9.10 -11.62
N SER A 341 -8.69 -9.87 -11.42
CA SER A 341 -10.06 -9.40 -11.68
C SER A 341 -10.47 -8.24 -10.75
N LEU A 342 -10.04 -8.28 -9.47
CA LEU A 342 -10.29 -7.21 -8.51
C LEU A 342 -9.47 -5.95 -8.83
N ILE A 343 -8.22 -6.12 -9.24
CA ILE A 343 -7.37 -5.02 -9.71
C ILE A 343 -8.00 -4.34 -10.92
N ALA A 344 -8.44 -5.12 -11.92
CA ALA A 344 -9.09 -4.59 -13.11
C ALA A 344 -10.39 -3.84 -12.77
N ALA A 345 -11.19 -4.35 -11.84
CA ALA A 345 -12.42 -3.69 -11.39
C ALA A 345 -12.12 -2.37 -10.64
N ASP A 346 -11.10 -2.34 -9.78
CA ASP A 346 -10.66 -1.13 -9.06
C ASP A 346 -10.14 -0.06 -10.04
N GLN A 347 -9.32 -0.46 -11.01
CA GLN A 347 -8.82 0.42 -12.06
C GLN A 347 -9.96 1.01 -12.89
N ALA A 348 -10.95 0.19 -13.28
CA ALA A 348 -12.13 0.65 -14.02
C ALA A 348 -12.96 1.65 -13.20
N ALA A 349 -13.14 1.41 -11.91
CA ALA A 349 -13.84 2.32 -11.00
C ALA A 349 -13.12 3.66 -10.87
N LYS A 350 -11.78 3.65 -10.69
CA LYS A 350 -10.96 4.87 -10.63
C LYS A 350 -10.99 5.66 -11.94
N LEU A 351 -10.94 4.97 -13.08
CA LEU A 351 -11.05 5.64 -14.40
C LEU A 351 -12.41 6.30 -14.59
N SER A 352 -13.51 5.66 -14.16
CA SER A 352 -14.85 6.27 -14.25
C SER A 352 -14.97 7.51 -13.36
N SER A 353 -14.46 7.48 -12.14
CA SER A 353 -14.48 8.64 -11.24
C SER A 353 -13.66 9.82 -11.78
N MET A 354 -12.50 9.57 -12.39
CA MET A 354 -11.70 10.62 -13.03
C MET A 354 -12.38 11.25 -14.26
N GLN A 355 -13.26 10.50 -14.94
CA GLN A 355 -14.04 11.02 -16.08
C GLN A 355 -15.21 11.89 -15.61
N GLU A 356 -15.78 11.63 -14.44
CA GLU A 356 -16.85 12.43 -13.86
C GLU A 356 -16.37 13.78 -13.28
N GLU A 357 -15.10 13.85 -12.88
CA GLU A 357 -14.47 15.07 -12.31
C GLU A 357 -13.84 15.97 -13.40
N ALA A 358 -13.69 15.52 -14.64
CA ALA A 358 -13.06 16.24 -15.75
C ALA A 358 -14.08 16.91 -16.68
#